data_f91e1dbebd5d14f344f8eb3ba0bae6a7
#
_entry.id   f91e1dbebd5d14f344f8eb3ba0bae6a7
#
_cell.length_a   1.000
_cell.length_b   1.000
_cell.length_c   1.000
_cell.angle_alpha   90.00
_cell.angle_beta   90.00
_cell.angle_gamma   90.00
#
_symmetry.space_group_name_H-M   'P 1'
#
loop_
_entity.id
_entity.type
_entity.pdbx_description
1 polymer ?
#
loop_
_entity_poly.entity_id
_entity_poly.type
_entity_poly.pdbx_seq_one_letter_code
_entity_poly.pdbx_strand_id
1 'polypeptide(L)'
;MRFYTNAYQKYDRILVRGYENGKRFKEEIDFYPTLYVPSKKQSGYKTLDNLWVEPIQPGPISDCREFYRKYSQVQGFKIYGMDNYIFQYISDNYSEQIEYDLTKIKLFSLDIEVCSEQGFPNVFDCAEEMLLISIQDYNTKHITTFGVRPYDNKRDDVTYIECNDEVDLFNKFLEFWEDESPDLVTGWNLELYDIPYIVGRMTRILGDKETRRLSPWGVVKTKEIEISGRVQLQCEVAGISIIDYLNLYKKFTYVNRESYALSHIAEVELGMEKLDHSEFDTFKDFYTKDWDKFVRYNIIDVELVDRLEQKLKLIELCIMMAYNAKTNYTDVFYQVRMWDAITYNYLRERNIAVPPKEITNKDEKFPGAYVKEPKPGMYDWVEIGRASCRERV
;
A
#
# COMPACT_ATOMS: atom_id res chain seq x y z
N MET A 1 -10.27 11.77 -21.14
CA MET A 1 -10.15 10.92 -19.93
C MET A 1 -8.99 11.45 -19.10
N ARG A 2 -9.26 11.75 -17.82
CA ARG A 2 -8.26 12.16 -16.81
C ARG A 2 -8.47 11.32 -15.57
N PHE A 3 -7.41 10.70 -15.05
CA PHE A 3 -7.43 9.92 -13.79
C PHE A 3 -6.11 10.05 -13.04
N TYR A 4 -6.18 9.99 -11.71
CA TYR A 4 -5.00 10.04 -10.85
C TYR A 4 -4.49 8.61 -10.56
N THR A 5 -3.20 8.47 -10.30
CA THR A 5 -2.59 7.22 -9.80
C THR A 5 -2.15 7.35 -8.35
N ASN A 6 -1.91 8.57 -7.90
CA ASN A 6 -1.59 8.86 -6.51
C ASN A 6 -1.88 10.33 -6.18
N ALA A 7 -2.40 10.58 -4.99
CA ALA A 7 -2.55 11.91 -4.40
C ALA A 7 -1.91 11.91 -3.01
N TYR A 8 -0.98 12.84 -2.77
CA TYR A 8 -0.20 12.91 -1.54
C TYR A 8 -0.25 14.31 -0.95
N GLN A 9 -0.49 14.44 0.35
CA GLN A 9 -0.46 15.74 1.02
C GLN A 9 0.95 16.06 1.52
N LYS A 10 1.51 17.18 1.07
CA LYS A 10 2.77 17.74 1.57
C LYS A 10 2.54 19.16 2.04
N TYR A 11 2.52 19.37 3.35
CA TYR A 11 2.17 20.66 3.99
C TYR A 11 0.78 21.15 3.53
N ASP A 12 0.72 22.29 2.85
CA ASP A 12 -0.49 22.94 2.32
C ASP A 12 -0.83 22.56 0.89
N ARG A 13 -0.06 21.66 0.29
CA ARG A 13 -0.22 21.24 -1.10
C ARG A 13 -0.69 19.80 -1.20
N ILE A 14 -1.42 19.54 -2.26
CA ILE A 14 -1.70 18.19 -2.73
C ILE A 14 -0.82 17.93 -3.97
N LEU A 15 -0.01 16.89 -3.88
CA LEU A 15 0.86 16.42 -4.94
C LEU A 15 0.13 15.30 -5.68
N VAL A 16 -0.13 15.46 -6.96
CA VAL A 16 -0.95 14.51 -7.73
C VAL A 16 -0.21 14.01 -8.95
N ARG A 17 -0.26 12.71 -9.16
CA ARG A 17 0.17 12.05 -10.40
C ARG A 17 -0.98 11.32 -11.03
N GLY A 18 -0.93 11.16 -12.35
CA GLY A 18 -1.92 10.42 -13.10
C GLY A 18 -1.76 10.58 -14.60
N TYR A 19 -2.84 10.39 -15.31
CA TYR A 19 -2.86 10.48 -16.77
C TYR A 19 -4.00 11.35 -17.24
N GLU A 20 -3.70 12.17 -18.24
CA GLU A 20 -4.68 12.98 -18.97
C GLU A 20 -4.49 12.78 -20.46
N ASN A 21 -5.54 12.30 -21.14
CA ASN A 21 -5.53 11.99 -22.57
C ASN A 21 -4.35 11.08 -22.98
N GLY A 22 -4.05 10.09 -22.14
CA GLY A 22 -2.98 9.10 -22.33
C GLY A 22 -1.57 9.60 -22.03
N LYS A 23 -1.40 10.86 -21.61
CA LYS A 23 -0.11 11.42 -21.19
C LYS A 23 -0.04 11.52 -19.67
N ARG A 24 1.11 11.18 -19.10
CA ARG A 24 1.36 11.32 -17.66
C ARG A 24 1.40 12.80 -17.28
N PHE A 25 0.77 13.14 -16.17
CA PHE A 25 0.90 14.43 -15.52
C PHE A 25 1.45 14.30 -14.10
N LYS A 26 2.05 15.38 -13.60
CA LYS A 26 2.59 15.51 -12.25
C LYS A 26 2.37 16.97 -11.83
N GLU A 27 1.53 17.20 -10.82
CA GLU A 27 1.07 18.53 -10.43
C GLU A 27 1.22 18.73 -8.92
N GLU A 28 1.65 19.94 -8.54
CA GLU A 28 1.63 20.43 -7.16
C GLU A 28 0.55 21.51 -7.05
N ILE A 29 -0.44 21.28 -6.21
CA ILE A 29 -1.64 22.11 -6.13
C ILE A 29 -1.76 22.71 -4.74
N ASP A 30 -1.82 24.04 -4.66
CA ASP A 30 -2.20 24.72 -3.43
C ASP A 30 -3.67 24.42 -3.14
N PHE A 31 -3.96 23.80 -1.99
CA PHE A 31 -5.30 23.32 -1.70
C PHE A 31 -5.94 24.09 -0.55
N TYR A 32 -7.16 24.55 -0.80
CA TYR A 32 -7.97 25.32 0.14
C TYR A 32 -9.21 24.51 0.53
N PRO A 33 -9.14 23.76 1.64
CA PRO A 33 -10.25 22.90 2.05
C PRO A 33 -11.53 23.67 2.38
N THR A 34 -12.68 23.08 2.07
CA THR A 34 -13.98 23.59 2.47
C THR A 34 -14.41 22.92 3.78
N LEU A 35 -14.69 23.75 4.77
CA LEU A 35 -15.30 23.39 6.04
C LEU A 35 -16.73 23.97 6.08
N TYR A 36 -17.53 23.50 7.03
CA TYR A 36 -18.89 24.02 7.22
C TYR A 36 -19.12 24.40 8.67
N VAL A 37 -19.81 25.52 8.87
CA VAL A 37 -20.15 26.03 10.19
C VAL A 37 -21.65 26.25 10.32
N PRO A 38 -22.23 26.22 11.55
CA PRO A 38 -23.65 26.47 11.75
C PRO A 38 -24.11 27.80 11.15
N SER A 39 -25.21 27.79 10.42
CA SER A 39 -25.82 28.98 9.83
C SER A 39 -27.23 29.18 10.33
N LYS A 40 -27.60 30.44 10.61
CA LYS A 40 -28.98 30.84 10.92
C LYS A 40 -29.84 31.01 9.66
N LYS A 41 -29.22 31.07 8.50
CA LYS A 41 -29.89 31.27 7.22
C LYS A 41 -29.92 29.95 6.42
N GLN A 42 -30.90 29.82 5.57
CA GLN A 42 -30.95 28.73 4.59
C GLN A 42 -29.81 28.90 3.59
N SER A 43 -28.86 27.98 3.60
CA SER A 43 -27.60 28.09 2.83
C SER A 43 -27.51 27.11 1.64
N GLY A 44 -28.42 26.19 1.53
CA GLY A 44 -28.34 25.06 0.57
C GLY A 44 -27.63 23.83 1.11
N TYR A 45 -26.94 23.93 2.26
CA TYR A 45 -26.25 22.81 2.93
C TYR A 45 -26.86 22.53 4.29
N LYS A 46 -26.91 21.26 4.67
CA LYS A 46 -27.49 20.79 5.94
C LYS A 46 -26.56 19.80 6.65
N THR A 47 -26.79 19.65 7.94
CA THR A 47 -26.28 18.51 8.71
C THR A 47 -27.21 17.29 8.57
N LEU A 48 -26.78 16.14 9.10
CA LEU A 48 -27.63 14.95 9.22
C LEU A 48 -28.91 15.23 10.03
N ASP A 49 -28.85 16.16 10.99
CA ASP A 49 -30.00 16.58 11.83
C ASP A 49 -30.85 17.68 11.16
N ASN A 50 -30.64 17.94 9.86
CA ASN A 50 -31.34 18.99 9.10
C ASN A 50 -31.09 20.43 9.58
N LEU A 51 -30.01 20.69 10.30
CA LEU A 51 -29.61 22.05 10.67
C LEU A 51 -28.85 22.68 9.49
N TRP A 52 -29.08 23.99 9.28
CA TRP A 52 -28.41 24.72 8.22
C TRP A 52 -26.94 25.00 8.57
N VAL A 53 -26.06 24.78 7.59
CA VAL A 53 -24.64 25.10 7.68
C VAL A 53 -24.21 25.85 6.44
N GLU A 54 -23.20 26.69 6.57
CA GLU A 54 -22.63 27.44 5.44
C GLU A 54 -21.17 27.02 5.22
N PRO A 55 -20.75 26.92 3.93
CA PRO A 55 -19.37 26.60 3.59
C PRO A 55 -18.45 27.77 3.89
N ILE A 56 -17.27 27.46 4.41
CA ILE A 56 -16.19 28.42 4.64
C ILE A 56 -14.88 27.83 4.13
N GLN A 57 -13.98 28.70 3.71
CA GLN A 57 -12.60 28.38 3.36
C GLN A 57 -11.67 29.27 4.18
N PRO A 58 -11.24 28.83 5.38
CA PRO A 58 -10.38 29.63 6.27
C PRO A 58 -9.06 30.04 5.63
N GLY A 59 -8.54 29.22 4.71
CA GLY A 59 -7.28 29.40 4.04
C GLY A 59 -6.71 28.07 3.55
N PRO A 60 -5.39 27.93 3.41
CA PRO A 60 -4.72 26.67 3.09
C PRO A 60 -4.94 25.62 4.21
N ILE A 61 -4.43 24.42 3.99
CA ILE A 61 -4.62 23.29 4.93
C ILE A 61 -4.19 23.63 6.37
N SER A 62 -3.08 24.35 6.51
CA SER A 62 -2.58 24.82 7.84
C SER A 62 -3.60 25.70 8.56
N ASP A 63 -4.20 26.66 7.85
CA ASP A 63 -5.19 27.59 8.42
C ASP A 63 -6.48 26.86 8.79
N CYS A 64 -6.90 25.87 7.97
CA CYS A 64 -8.05 25.03 8.27
C CYS A 64 -7.83 24.21 9.56
N ARG A 65 -6.63 23.66 9.76
CA ARG A 65 -6.25 22.94 10.99
C ARG A 65 -6.20 23.87 12.20
N GLU A 66 -5.67 25.08 12.03
CA GLU A 66 -5.66 26.08 13.08
C GLU A 66 -7.08 26.53 13.45
N PHE A 67 -7.92 26.78 12.45
CA PHE A 67 -9.33 27.11 12.63
C PHE A 67 -10.05 26.01 13.42
N TYR A 68 -9.85 24.75 13.03
CA TYR A 68 -10.42 23.62 13.77
C TYR A 68 -9.94 23.57 15.22
N ARG A 69 -8.63 23.66 15.45
CA ARG A 69 -8.05 23.66 16.81
C ARG A 69 -8.58 24.78 17.69
N LYS A 70 -8.78 25.97 17.10
CA LYS A 70 -9.24 27.16 17.83
C LYS A 70 -10.72 27.10 18.19
N TYR A 71 -11.55 26.58 17.31
CA TYR A 71 -13.00 26.66 17.47
C TYR A 71 -13.70 25.35 17.83
N SER A 72 -13.06 24.19 17.70
CA SER A 72 -13.66 22.89 18.04
C SER A 72 -14.07 22.76 19.50
N GLN A 73 -13.44 23.51 20.39
CA GLN A 73 -13.74 23.49 21.84
C GLN A 73 -14.77 24.53 22.24
N VAL A 74 -15.23 25.39 21.34
CA VAL A 74 -16.23 26.43 21.65
C VAL A 74 -17.59 25.76 21.82
N GLN A 75 -18.18 25.87 22.99
CA GLN A 75 -19.46 25.26 23.30
C GLN A 75 -20.57 25.72 22.32
N GLY A 76 -21.27 24.76 21.72
CA GLY A 76 -22.33 25.02 20.75
C GLY A 76 -21.84 25.37 19.34
N PHE A 77 -20.55 25.43 19.09
CA PHE A 77 -20.00 25.67 17.76
C PHE A 77 -19.35 24.38 17.22
N LYS A 78 -19.99 23.74 16.27
CA LYS A 78 -19.50 22.53 15.61
C LYS A 78 -18.95 22.88 14.24
N ILE A 79 -17.78 22.30 13.89
CA ILE A 79 -17.17 22.41 12.57
C ILE A 79 -17.41 21.09 11.86
N TYR A 80 -18.02 21.15 10.69
CA TYR A 80 -18.36 20.00 9.85
C TYR A 80 -17.43 19.96 8.63
N GLY A 81 -17.31 18.82 8.01
CA GLY A 81 -16.54 18.62 6.78
C GLY A 81 -15.59 17.43 6.88
N MET A 82 -14.98 17.08 5.76
CA MET A 82 -14.00 16.00 5.67
C MET A 82 -12.64 16.47 6.19
N ASP A 83 -12.11 15.77 7.19
CA ASP A 83 -10.79 16.05 7.78
C ASP A 83 -9.62 15.40 7.00
N ASN A 84 -9.92 14.43 6.12
CA ASN A 84 -8.96 13.90 5.16
C ASN A 84 -8.99 14.76 3.88
N TYR A 85 -8.05 15.68 3.78
CA TYR A 85 -8.02 16.64 2.67
C TYR A 85 -7.66 16.01 1.32
N ILE A 86 -7.03 14.84 1.31
CA ILE A 86 -6.82 14.07 0.07
C ILE A 86 -8.17 13.60 -0.48
N PHE A 87 -9.06 13.06 0.37
CA PHE A 87 -10.39 12.64 -0.05
C PHE A 87 -11.23 13.81 -0.54
N GLN A 88 -11.16 14.96 0.16
CA GLN A 88 -11.84 16.17 -0.29
C GLN A 88 -11.33 16.60 -1.67
N TYR A 89 -10.00 16.68 -1.86
CA TYR A 89 -9.40 17.03 -3.14
C TYR A 89 -9.83 16.10 -4.27
N ILE A 90 -9.74 14.78 -4.06
CA ILE A 90 -10.12 13.80 -5.08
C ILE A 90 -11.59 13.96 -5.43
N SER A 91 -12.48 14.06 -4.43
CA SER A 91 -13.92 14.21 -4.65
C SER A 91 -14.29 15.53 -5.34
N ASP A 92 -13.55 16.60 -5.09
CA ASP A 92 -13.79 17.90 -5.73
C ASP A 92 -13.36 17.93 -7.20
N ASN A 93 -12.24 17.25 -7.53
CA ASN A 93 -11.67 17.26 -8.88
C ASN A 93 -12.16 16.10 -9.76
N TYR A 94 -12.67 15.04 -9.16
CA TYR A 94 -13.18 13.84 -9.82
C TYR A 94 -14.63 13.57 -9.34
N SER A 95 -15.55 14.50 -9.61
CA SER A 95 -16.93 14.45 -9.12
C SER A 95 -17.73 13.31 -9.72
N GLU A 96 -17.48 12.94 -10.97
CA GLU A 96 -18.15 11.86 -11.69
C GLU A 96 -17.47 10.51 -11.44
N GLN A 97 -17.97 9.45 -12.09
CA GLN A 97 -17.30 8.17 -12.15
C GLN A 97 -15.93 8.33 -12.82
N ILE A 98 -14.88 7.83 -12.20
CA ILE A 98 -13.52 7.92 -12.73
C ILE A 98 -13.33 6.83 -13.78
N GLU A 99 -13.22 7.25 -15.03
CA GLU A 99 -12.79 6.38 -16.12
C GLU A 99 -11.26 6.32 -16.12
N TYR A 100 -10.70 5.13 -16.23
CA TYR A 100 -9.26 4.91 -16.24
C TYR A 100 -8.86 3.87 -17.29
N ASP A 101 -7.60 3.89 -17.67
CA ASP A 101 -6.98 2.93 -18.59
C ASP A 101 -5.85 2.20 -17.85
N LEU A 102 -6.10 0.96 -17.49
CA LEU A 102 -5.14 0.13 -16.75
C LEU A 102 -3.83 -0.04 -17.52
N THR A 103 -3.87 -0.06 -18.86
CA THR A 103 -2.67 -0.21 -19.71
C THR A 103 -1.73 0.99 -19.64
N LYS A 104 -2.19 2.13 -19.11
CA LYS A 104 -1.35 3.32 -18.90
C LYS A 104 -0.70 3.33 -17.53
N ILE A 105 -1.30 2.67 -16.56
CA ILE A 105 -0.74 2.60 -15.20
C ILE A 105 0.54 1.77 -15.26
N LYS A 106 1.67 2.40 -14.90
CA LYS A 106 2.96 1.72 -14.84
C LYS A 106 3.04 0.91 -13.55
N LEU A 107 2.83 -0.40 -13.67
CA LEU A 107 2.82 -1.35 -12.57
C LEU A 107 4.03 -2.27 -12.67
N PHE A 108 4.79 -2.36 -11.58
CA PHE A 108 5.92 -3.25 -11.43
C PHE A 108 5.68 -4.33 -10.37
N SER A 109 6.04 -5.57 -10.68
CA SER A 109 6.33 -6.60 -9.69
C SER A 109 7.81 -6.56 -9.35
N LEU A 110 8.16 -6.50 -8.07
CA LEU A 110 9.53 -6.36 -7.60
C LEU A 110 9.84 -7.42 -6.55
N ASP A 111 11.06 -7.94 -6.59
CA ASP A 111 11.62 -8.87 -5.60
C ASP A 111 13.12 -8.63 -5.45
N ILE A 112 13.67 -8.85 -4.26
CA ILE A 112 15.08 -8.65 -3.96
C ILE A 112 15.72 -9.89 -3.37
N GLU A 113 17.04 -10.03 -3.59
CA GLU A 113 17.85 -11.03 -2.91
C GLU A 113 19.05 -10.37 -2.21
N VAL A 114 19.26 -10.77 -0.97
CA VAL A 114 20.22 -10.17 -0.06
C VAL A 114 21.18 -11.25 0.46
N CYS A 115 22.43 -10.88 0.74
CA CYS A 115 23.35 -11.76 1.44
C CYS A 115 22.74 -12.29 2.74
N SER A 116 23.06 -13.52 3.10
CA SER A 116 22.59 -14.17 4.33
C SER A 116 23.78 -14.80 5.06
N GLU A 117 24.62 -13.92 5.66
CA GLU A 117 25.82 -14.37 6.35
C GLU A 117 25.51 -14.88 7.78
N GLN A 118 24.54 -14.26 8.46
CA GLN A 118 24.21 -14.52 9.85
C GLN A 118 22.74 -14.93 10.07
N GLY A 119 22.12 -15.51 9.05
CA GLY A 119 20.70 -15.86 9.06
C GLY A 119 19.85 -14.92 8.22
N PHE A 120 18.55 -14.84 8.50
CA PHE A 120 17.63 -14.00 7.70
C PHE A 120 17.94 -12.51 7.90
N PRO A 121 18.16 -11.74 6.80
CA PRO A 121 18.55 -10.34 6.89
C PRO A 121 17.49 -9.48 7.60
N ASN A 122 17.96 -8.57 8.45
CA ASN A 122 17.10 -7.74 9.28
C ASN A 122 16.87 -6.37 8.64
N VAL A 123 15.60 -5.98 8.49
CA VAL A 123 15.18 -4.70 7.89
C VAL A 123 15.46 -3.47 8.77
N PHE A 124 15.74 -3.66 10.08
CA PHE A 124 16.04 -2.56 10.98
C PHE A 124 17.50 -2.07 10.87
N ASP A 125 18.43 -2.95 10.59
CA ASP A 125 19.84 -2.61 10.46
C ASP A 125 20.33 -2.64 9.01
N CYS A 126 19.67 -3.39 8.11
CA CYS A 126 20.01 -3.55 6.71
C CYS A 126 21.53 -3.80 6.53
N ALA A 127 22.09 -4.71 7.35
CA ALA A 127 23.54 -4.92 7.44
C ALA A 127 24.12 -5.64 6.23
N GLU A 128 23.35 -6.56 5.65
CA GLU A 128 23.77 -7.44 4.57
C GLU A 128 23.68 -6.79 3.19
N GLU A 129 24.56 -7.20 2.29
CA GLU A 129 24.67 -6.64 0.94
C GLU A 129 23.50 -7.06 0.03
N MET A 130 23.02 -6.13 -0.79
CA MET A 130 22.06 -6.40 -1.86
C MET A 130 22.73 -7.11 -3.02
N LEU A 131 22.22 -8.28 -3.40
CA LEU A 131 22.78 -9.10 -4.48
C LEU A 131 22.02 -8.96 -5.79
N LEU A 132 20.69 -8.96 -5.72
CA LEU A 132 19.79 -8.89 -6.88
C LEU A 132 18.61 -7.99 -6.60
N ILE A 133 18.15 -7.29 -7.64
CA ILE A 133 16.84 -6.65 -7.71
C ILE A 133 16.23 -7.06 -9.04
N SER A 134 15.09 -7.75 -9.02
CA SER A 134 14.32 -8.08 -10.21
C SER A 134 13.02 -7.29 -10.27
N ILE A 135 12.70 -6.77 -11.45
CA ILE A 135 11.49 -6.00 -11.71
C ILE A 135 10.84 -6.54 -12.97
N GLN A 136 9.55 -6.88 -12.89
CA GLN A 136 8.74 -7.20 -14.06
C GLN A 136 7.72 -6.09 -14.32
N ASP A 137 7.70 -5.60 -15.54
CA ASP A 137 6.66 -4.69 -16.01
C ASP A 137 5.38 -5.47 -16.33
N TYR A 138 4.28 -5.10 -15.66
CA TYR A 138 3.00 -5.79 -15.81
C TYR A 138 2.43 -5.73 -17.24
N ASN A 139 2.63 -4.63 -17.94
CA ASN A 139 2.05 -4.44 -19.28
C ASN A 139 2.86 -5.14 -20.37
N THR A 140 4.18 -5.03 -20.32
CA THR A 140 5.08 -5.61 -21.35
C THR A 140 5.52 -7.03 -21.02
N LYS A 141 5.40 -7.45 -19.76
CA LYS A 141 5.93 -8.69 -19.17
C LYS A 141 7.45 -8.80 -19.20
N HIS A 142 8.13 -7.74 -19.63
CA HIS A 142 9.58 -7.69 -19.65
C HIS A 142 10.14 -7.63 -18.22
N ILE A 143 11.22 -8.36 -17.98
CA ILE A 143 11.88 -8.41 -16.68
C ILE A 143 13.23 -7.71 -16.80
N THR A 144 13.54 -6.82 -15.87
CA THR A 144 14.86 -6.22 -15.70
C THR A 144 15.43 -6.67 -14.37
N THR A 145 16.59 -7.32 -14.40
CA THR A 145 17.28 -7.82 -13.21
C THR A 145 18.64 -7.15 -13.10
N PHE A 146 18.91 -6.55 -11.95
CA PHE A 146 20.20 -5.99 -11.57
C PHE A 146 20.92 -6.98 -10.68
N GLY A 147 22.18 -7.30 -10.97
CA GLY A 147 22.93 -8.25 -10.16
C GLY A 147 24.42 -7.95 -10.10
N VAL A 148 25.04 -8.26 -8.96
CA VAL A 148 26.46 -7.94 -8.65
C VAL A 148 27.48 -8.94 -9.22
N ARG A 149 27.04 -9.87 -10.04
CA ARG A 149 27.92 -10.86 -10.72
C ARG A 149 27.41 -11.13 -12.13
N PRO A 150 28.26 -11.62 -13.05
CA PRO A 150 27.85 -11.96 -14.41
C PRO A 150 26.82 -13.08 -14.40
N TYR A 151 25.89 -13.01 -15.37
CA TYR A 151 24.86 -14.02 -15.63
C TYR A 151 24.70 -14.23 -17.14
N ASP A 152 24.72 -15.49 -17.59
CA ASP A 152 24.49 -15.84 -18.99
C ASP A 152 22.97 -15.88 -19.31
N ASN A 153 22.42 -14.70 -19.56
CA ASN A 153 21.01 -14.58 -19.89
C ASN A 153 20.70 -15.18 -21.27
N LYS A 154 19.78 -16.14 -21.30
CA LYS A 154 19.34 -16.84 -22.52
C LYS A 154 17.89 -16.49 -22.89
N ARG A 155 17.27 -15.54 -22.19
CA ARG A 155 15.87 -15.16 -22.36
C ARG A 155 15.76 -13.79 -23.03
N ASP A 156 14.97 -13.70 -24.10
CA ASP A 156 14.73 -12.43 -24.81
C ASP A 156 13.80 -11.47 -24.05
N ASP A 157 12.98 -12.00 -23.15
CA ASP A 157 12.06 -11.24 -22.29
C ASP A 157 12.70 -10.78 -20.97
N VAL A 158 13.99 -11.04 -20.77
CA VAL A 158 14.77 -10.62 -19.61
C VAL A 158 15.94 -9.76 -20.05
N THR A 159 16.12 -8.62 -19.42
CA THR A 159 17.34 -7.82 -19.48
C THR A 159 18.09 -7.98 -18.17
N TYR A 160 19.29 -8.55 -18.25
CA TYR A 160 20.19 -8.62 -17.10
C TYR A 160 21.19 -7.48 -17.14
N ILE A 161 21.27 -6.70 -16.09
CA ILE A 161 22.19 -5.57 -15.92
C ILE A 161 23.23 -5.97 -14.90
N GLU A 162 24.42 -6.33 -15.41
CA GLU A 162 25.56 -6.62 -14.55
C GLU A 162 26.07 -5.36 -13.88
N CYS A 163 26.28 -5.43 -12.56
CA CYS A 163 26.77 -4.36 -11.71
C CYS A 163 28.11 -4.75 -11.10
N ASN A 164 29.04 -3.79 -11.01
CA ASN A 164 30.38 -4.04 -10.50
C ASN A 164 30.38 -4.35 -8.99
N ASP A 165 29.48 -3.72 -8.27
CA ASP A 165 29.26 -3.85 -6.83
C ASP A 165 27.83 -3.36 -6.46
N GLU A 166 27.50 -3.37 -5.18
CA GLU A 166 26.22 -2.90 -4.65
C GLU A 166 25.98 -1.39 -4.91
N VAL A 167 27.04 -0.56 -4.91
CA VAL A 167 26.91 0.88 -5.21
C VAL A 167 26.49 1.09 -6.66
N ASP A 168 27.12 0.37 -7.59
CA ASP A 168 26.77 0.38 -9.00
C ASP A 168 25.35 -0.17 -9.24
N LEU A 169 24.98 -1.23 -8.50
CA LEU A 169 23.63 -1.79 -8.54
C LEU A 169 22.56 -0.76 -8.16
N PHE A 170 22.74 -0.07 -7.04
CA PHE A 170 21.78 0.95 -6.62
C PHE A 170 21.74 2.16 -7.54
N ASN A 171 22.87 2.59 -8.10
CA ASN A 171 22.89 3.70 -9.05
C ASN A 171 22.15 3.35 -10.34
N LYS A 172 22.41 2.19 -10.94
CA LYS A 172 21.70 1.72 -12.15
C LYS A 172 20.22 1.46 -11.90
N PHE A 173 19.89 0.91 -10.73
CA PHE A 173 18.52 0.73 -10.31
C PHE A 173 17.79 2.07 -10.18
N LEU A 174 18.40 3.10 -9.56
CA LEU A 174 17.79 4.43 -9.42
C LEU A 174 17.61 5.12 -10.77
N GLU A 175 18.55 5.02 -11.69
CA GLU A 175 18.42 5.55 -13.06
C GLU A 175 17.22 4.90 -13.77
N PHE A 176 17.14 3.57 -13.77
CA PHE A 176 16.01 2.84 -14.32
C PHE A 176 14.68 3.22 -13.64
N TRP A 177 14.67 3.32 -12.32
CA TRP A 177 13.48 3.65 -11.55
C TRP A 177 12.94 5.06 -11.84
N GLU A 178 13.83 6.04 -11.99
CA GLU A 178 13.45 7.41 -12.36
C GLU A 178 12.92 7.50 -13.79
N ASP A 179 13.57 6.83 -14.74
CA ASP A 179 13.18 6.80 -16.15
C ASP A 179 11.81 6.14 -16.34
N GLU A 180 11.60 4.99 -15.74
CA GLU A 180 10.35 4.25 -15.80
C GLU A 180 9.26 4.89 -14.95
N SER A 181 9.63 5.48 -13.83
CA SER A 181 8.76 6.22 -12.91
C SER A 181 7.47 5.48 -12.57
N PRO A 182 7.50 4.35 -11.87
CA PRO A 182 6.32 3.52 -11.63
C PRO A 182 5.21 4.29 -10.90
N ASP A 183 3.98 3.90 -11.16
CA ASP A 183 2.79 4.41 -10.46
C ASP A 183 2.42 3.50 -9.30
N LEU A 184 2.60 2.18 -9.50
CA LEU A 184 2.29 1.14 -8.56
C LEU A 184 3.38 0.08 -8.56
N VAL A 185 3.76 -0.37 -7.37
CA VAL A 185 4.72 -1.45 -7.17
C VAL A 185 4.08 -2.53 -6.30
N THR A 186 4.23 -3.76 -6.72
CA THR A 186 3.75 -4.94 -6.01
C THR A 186 4.86 -5.98 -5.86
N GLY A 187 4.65 -6.97 -5.01
CA GLY A 187 5.52 -8.09 -4.74
C GLY A 187 4.96 -8.92 -3.59
N TRP A 188 5.63 -9.99 -3.23
CA TRP A 188 5.20 -10.87 -2.15
C TRP A 188 5.86 -10.51 -0.83
N ASN A 189 5.09 -10.01 0.14
CA ASN A 189 5.58 -9.45 1.41
C ASN A 189 6.43 -8.17 1.26
N LEU A 190 6.29 -7.51 0.12
CA LEU A 190 7.08 -6.37 -0.33
C LEU A 190 7.02 -5.18 0.66
N GLU A 191 5.86 -4.93 1.28
CA GLU A 191 5.64 -3.77 2.15
C GLU A 191 6.45 -3.85 3.45
N LEU A 192 6.68 -5.07 3.96
CA LEU A 192 7.34 -5.30 5.24
C LEU A 192 8.79 -5.79 5.10
N TYR A 193 9.24 -6.14 3.90
CA TYR A 193 10.59 -6.63 3.67
C TYR A 193 11.32 -5.87 2.56
N ASP A 194 10.95 -6.05 1.30
CA ASP A 194 11.74 -5.58 0.15
C ASP A 194 11.90 -4.05 0.14
N ILE A 195 10.78 -3.31 0.24
CA ILE A 195 10.84 -1.85 0.23
C ILE A 195 11.55 -1.28 1.45
N PRO A 196 11.28 -1.71 2.70
CA PRO A 196 12.07 -1.30 3.85
C PRO A 196 13.56 -1.62 3.71
N TYR A 197 13.90 -2.79 3.16
CA TYR A 197 15.30 -3.18 2.98
C TYR A 197 16.00 -2.32 1.92
N ILE A 198 15.40 -2.10 0.75
CA ILE A 198 15.92 -1.21 -0.30
C ILE A 198 16.15 0.19 0.29
N VAL A 199 15.14 0.77 0.94
CA VAL A 199 15.22 2.12 1.52
C VAL A 199 16.31 2.20 2.60
N GLY A 200 16.33 1.25 3.54
CA GLY A 200 17.30 1.23 4.63
C GLY A 200 18.72 1.00 4.13
N ARG A 201 18.92 0.02 3.26
CA ARG A 201 20.24 -0.31 2.71
C ARG A 201 20.79 0.79 1.81
N MET A 202 19.94 1.33 0.92
CA MET A 202 20.32 2.45 0.05
C MET A 202 20.68 3.69 0.87
N THR A 203 19.93 3.99 1.94
CA THR A 203 20.25 5.09 2.85
C THR A 203 21.62 4.88 3.52
N ARG A 204 21.92 3.65 3.90
CA ARG A 204 23.20 3.30 4.53
C ARG A 204 24.39 3.44 3.57
N ILE A 205 24.21 3.07 2.30
CA ILE A 205 25.30 3.02 1.30
C ILE A 205 25.43 4.33 0.54
N LEU A 206 24.32 4.90 0.04
CA LEU A 206 24.33 6.10 -0.81
C LEU A 206 23.93 7.38 -0.04
N GLY A 207 23.32 7.23 1.13
CA GLY A 207 22.81 8.33 1.93
C GLY A 207 21.37 8.73 1.58
N ASP A 208 20.77 9.49 2.49
CA ASP A 208 19.35 9.90 2.47
C ASP A 208 18.97 10.71 1.21
N LYS A 209 19.88 11.51 0.67
CA LYS A 209 19.64 12.32 -0.54
C LYS A 209 19.35 11.43 -1.76
N GLU A 210 20.17 10.41 -1.98
CA GLU A 210 20.01 9.51 -3.12
C GLU A 210 18.78 8.61 -2.93
N THR A 211 18.54 8.12 -1.71
CA THR A 211 17.36 7.32 -1.39
C THR A 211 16.03 8.05 -1.71
N ARG A 212 16.00 9.38 -1.54
CA ARG A 212 14.80 10.19 -1.88
C ARG A 212 14.47 10.19 -3.37
N ARG A 213 15.39 9.81 -4.25
CA ARG A 213 15.14 9.65 -5.69
C ARG A 213 14.15 8.53 -6.01
N LEU A 214 13.95 7.59 -5.10
CA LEU A 214 12.86 6.61 -5.22
C LEU A 214 11.48 7.27 -5.34
N SER A 215 11.32 8.47 -4.75
CA SER A 215 10.05 9.20 -4.82
C SER A 215 10.08 10.25 -5.92
N PRO A 216 9.08 10.29 -6.81
CA PRO A 216 8.96 11.39 -7.80
C PRO A 216 8.82 12.78 -7.15
N TRP A 217 8.51 12.82 -5.84
CA TRP A 217 8.38 14.05 -5.06
C TRP A 217 9.55 14.29 -4.10
N GLY A 218 10.58 13.42 -4.13
CA GLY A 218 11.70 13.49 -3.22
C GLY A 218 11.32 13.26 -1.75
N VAL A 219 10.26 12.51 -1.49
CA VAL A 219 9.74 12.23 -0.14
C VAL A 219 9.64 10.74 0.08
N VAL A 220 10.56 10.23 0.90
CA VAL A 220 10.55 8.86 1.42
C VAL A 220 10.48 8.95 2.93
N LYS A 221 9.56 8.22 3.54
CA LYS A 221 9.38 8.19 5.00
C LYS A 221 9.36 6.75 5.48
N THR A 222 10.09 6.48 6.55
CA THR A 222 10.04 5.22 7.28
C THR A 222 9.37 5.44 8.63
N LYS A 223 8.49 4.54 9.01
CA LYS A 223 7.82 4.55 10.31
C LYS A 223 7.78 3.15 10.89
N GLU A 224 7.85 3.07 12.21
CA GLU A 224 7.57 1.85 12.94
C GLU A 224 6.07 1.69 13.11
N ILE A 225 5.58 0.48 12.87
CA ILE A 225 4.19 0.10 13.10
C ILE A 225 4.15 -1.17 13.93
N GLU A 226 3.12 -1.34 14.74
CA GLU A 226 2.94 -2.57 15.53
C GLU A 226 1.88 -3.45 14.87
N ILE A 227 2.27 -4.67 14.48
CA ILE A 227 1.38 -5.67 13.91
C ILE A 227 1.44 -6.91 14.79
N SER A 228 0.31 -7.28 15.39
CA SER A 228 0.20 -8.47 16.25
C SER A 228 1.27 -8.54 17.37
N GLY A 229 1.58 -7.39 17.99
CA GLY A 229 2.56 -7.29 19.07
C GLY A 229 4.02 -7.29 18.61
N ARG A 230 4.28 -7.19 17.31
CA ARG A 230 5.63 -7.09 16.75
C ARG A 230 5.82 -5.75 16.05
N VAL A 231 6.95 -5.10 16.33
CA VAL A 231 7.34 -3.88 15.63
C VAL A 231 7.81 -4.26 14.23
N GLN A 232 7.31 -3.55 13.23
CA GLN A 232 7.66 -3.69 11.82
C GLN A 232 8.01 -2.32 11.24
N LEU A 233 8.83 -2.27 10.20
CA LEU A 233 9.09 -1.06 9.43
C LEU A 233 8.16 -0.99 8.23
N GLN A 234 7.57 0.17 8.01
CA GLN A 234 6.80 0.49 6.82
C GLN A 234 7.38 1.73 6.16
N CYS A 235 7.62 1.67 4.87
CA CYS A 235 8.12 2.80 4.09
C CYS A 235 7.01 3.37 3.21
N GLU A 236 6.91 4.70 3.20
CA GLU A 236 6.04 5.45 2.30
C GLU A 236 6.91 6.19 1.27
N VAL A 237 6.73 5.86 0.01
CA VAL A 237 7.36 6.54 -1.14
C VAL A 237 6.31 7.42 -1.79
N ALA A 238 6.34 8.73 -1.49
CA ALA A 238 5.31 9.64 -1.96
C ALA A 238 5.23 9.66 -3.50
N GLY A 239 4.02 9.50 -4.02
CA GLY A 239 3.74 9.46 -5.46
C GLY A 239 3.78 8.06 -6.08
N ILE A 240 4.14 7.02 -5.33
CA ILE A 240 4.11 5.63 -5.77
C ILE A 240 3.23 4.84 -4.80
N SER A 241 2.32 4.06 -5.33
CA SER A 241 1.46 3.19 -4.52
C SER A 241 2.13 1.83 -4.32
N ILE A 242 2.49 1.52 -3.07
CA ILE A 242 3.04 0.21 -2.71
C ILE A 242 1.88 -0.68 -2.32
N ILE A 243 1.65 -1.75 -3.06
CA ILE A 243 0.54 -2.69 -2.90
C ILE A 243 1.10 -4.10 -2.73
N ASP A 244 1.18 -4.55 -1.50
CA ASP A 244 1.66 -5.89 -1.19
C ASP A 244 0.68 -6.97 -1.66
N TYR A 245 1.12 -7.85 -2.55
CA TYR A 245 0.27 -8.89 -3.11
C TYR A 245 -0.16 -9.93 -2.08
N LEU A 246 0.68 -10.24 -1.11
CA LEU A 246 0.33 -11.11 0.02
C LEU A 246 -0.83 -10.53 0.83
N ASN A 247 -0.81 -9.20 1.05
CA ASN A 247 -1.89 -8.52 1.77
C ASN A 247 -3.19 -8.50 0.95
N LEU A 248 -3.11 -8.30 -0.38
CA LEU A 248 -4.26 -8.43 -1.28
C LEU A 248 -4.84 -9.85 -1.23
N TYR A 249 -3.97 -10.86 -1.35
CA TYR A 249 -4.37 -12.25 -1.30
C TYR A 249 -5.11 -12.58 0.01
N LYS A 250 -4.54 -12.24 1.16
CA LYS A 250 -5.16 -12.45 2.48
C LYS A 250 -6.49 -11.72 2.64
N LYS A 251 -6.61 -10.53 2.06
CA LYS A 251 -7.80 -9.69 2.21
C LYS A 251 -8.97 -10.16 1.35
N PHE A 252 -8.70 -10.58 0.11
CA PHE A 252 -9.75 -10.85 -0.89
C PHE A 252 -9.95 -12.33 -1.20
N THR A 253 -9.11 -13.22 -0.67
CA THR A 253 -9.38 -14.66 -0.70
C THR A 253 -9.91 -15.11 0.67
N TYR A 254 -11.13 -15.62 0.69
CA TYR A 254 -11.81 -16.00 1.94
C TYR A 254 -11.46 -17.40 2.44
N VAL A 255 -10.40 -18.00 1.91
CA VAL A 255 -9.94 -19.34 2.26
C VAL A 255 -8.67 -19.24 3.10
N ASN A 256 -8.69 -19.80 4.31
CA ASN A 256 -7.46 -19.92 5.10
C ASN A 256 -6.54 -20.97 4.47
N ARG A 257 -5.27 -20.62 4.33
CA ARG A 257 -4.22 -21.50 3.80
C ARG A 257 -3.34 -22.01 4.96
N GLU A 258 -2.75 -23.17 4.79
CA GLU A 258 -1.81 -23.75 5.75
C GLU A 258 -0.53 -22.92 5.84
N SER A 259 -0.08 -22.38 4.69
CA SER A 259 1.06 -21.47 4.58
C SER A 259 0.74 -20.32 3.62
N TYR A 260 1.33 -19.17 3.89
CA TYR A 260 1.28 -18.00 3.02
C TYR A 260 2.64 -17.70 2.37
N ALA A 261 3.55 -18.67 2.33
CA ALA A 261 4.76 -18.58 1.52
C ALA A 261 4.39 -18.54 0.02
N LEU A 262 5.12 -17.75 -0.78
CA LEU A 262 4.85 -17.62 -2.21
C LEU A 262 4.84 -18.98 -2.93
N SER A 263 5.78 -19.85 -2.58
CA SER A 263 5.86 -21.22 -3.13
C SER A 263 4.57 -22.01 -2.90
N HIS A 264 4.04 -22.01 -1.68
CA HIS A 264 2.82 -22.74 -1.35
C HIS A 264 1.58 -22.14 -2.05
N ILE A 265 1.48 -20.81 -2.09
CA ILE A 265 0.36 -20.16 -2.76
C ILE A 265 0.43 -20.37 -4.28
N ALA A 266 1.62 -20.33 -4.87
CA ALA A 266 1.80 -20.64 -6.29
C ALA A 266 1.42 -22.09 -6.62
N GLU A 267 1.80 -23.05 -5.78
CA GLU A 267 1.38 -24.44 -5.92
C GLU A 267 -0.14 -24.59 -5.86
N VAL A 268 -0.78 -24.04 -4.83
CA VAL A 268 -2.22 -24.16 -4.62
C VAL A 268 -3.03 -23.43 -5.70
N GLU A 269 -2.62 -22.22 -6.08
CA GLU A 269 -3.36 -21.40 -7.02
C GLU A 269 -3.02 -21.69 -8.48
N LEU A 270 -1.75 -21.94 -8.79
CA LEU A 270 -1.29 -22.10 -10.17
C LEU A 270 -0.95 -23.53 -10.53
N GLY A 271 -0.81 -24.44 -9.55
CA GLY A 271 -0.26 -25.78 -9.77
C GLY A 271 1.23 -25.76 -10.16
N MET A 272 1.94 -24.71 -9.77
CA MET A 272 3.35 -24.48 -10.11
C MET A 272 4.21 -24.59 -8.87
N GLU A 273 5.28 -25.35 -8.99
CA GLU A 273 6.31 -25.42 -7.97
C GLU A 273 7.32 -24.27 -8.15
N LYS A 274 7.77 -23.68 -7.04
CA LYS A 274 8.90 -22.76 -7.02
C LYS A 274 10.19 -23.54 -7.32
N LEU A 275 11.20 -22.85 -7.85
CA LEU A 275 12.51 -23.45 -8.09
C LEU A 275 13.08 -24.00 -6.78
N ASP A 276 13.32 -25.32 -6.74
CA ASP A 276 13.90 -25.97 -5.58
C ASP A 276 15.39 -25.64 -5.44
N HIS A 277 15.82 -25.36 -4.24
CA HIS A 277 17.21 -25.10 -3.85
C HIS A 277 17.64 -25.94 -2.66
N SER A 278 16.91 -27.01 -2.35
CA SER A 278 17.16 -27.91 -1.20
C SER A 278 18.48 -28.68 -1.28
N GLU A 279 19.13 -28.70 -2.45
CA GLU A 279 20.46 -29.25 -2.62
C GLU A 279 21.58 -28.44 -1.95
N PHE A 280 21.30 -27.21 -1.51
CA PHE A 280 22.28 -26.36 -0.82
C PHE A 280 22.02 -26.37 0.70
N ASP A 281 23.09 -26.54 1.48
CA ASP A 281 22.99 -26.59 2.93
C ASP A 281 22.56 -25.25 3.55
N THR A 282 22.96 -24.14 2.92
CA THR A 282 22.64 -22.78 3.36
C THR A 282 22.27 -21.90 2.18
N PHE A 283 21.54 -20.81 2.45
CA PHE A 283 21.25 -19.80 1.45
C PHE A 283 22.51 -19.13 0.89
N LYS A 284 23.54 -19.00 1.74
CA LYS A 284 24.88 -18.56 1.35
C LYS A 284 25.52 -19.51 0.33
N ASP A 285 25.42 -20.80 0.55
CA ASP A 285 25.91 -21.79 -0.41
C ASP A 285 25.21 -21.66 -1.76
N PHE A 286 23.90 -21.40 -1.76
CA PHE A 286 23.12 -21.25 -2.97
C PHE A 286 23.67 -20.11 -3.86
N TYR A 287 23.73 -18.87 -3.37
CA TYR A 287 24.22 -17.76 -4.19
C TYR A 287 25.74 -17.79 -4.45
N THR A 288 26.50 -18.56 -3.67
CA THR A 288 27.95 -18.68 -3.86
C THR A 288 28.30 -19.76 -4.89
N LYS A 289 27.60 -20.90 -4.86
CA LYS A 289 27.93 -22.07 -5.67
C LYS A 289 27.19 -22.10 -7.02
N ASP A 290 25.97 -21.56 -7.10
CA ASP A 290 25.16 -21.55 -8.33
C ASP A 290 24.44 -20.20 -8.52
N TRP A 291 25.22 -19.21 -8.96
CA TRP A 291 24.72 -17.86 -9.22
C TRP A 291 23.64 -17.83 -10.30
N ASP A 292 23.80 -18.63 -11.37
CA ASP A 292 22.83 -18.66 -12.47
C ASP A 292 21.47 -19.18 -12.00
N LYS A 293 21.45 -20.19 -11.14
CA LYS A 293 20.22 -20.70 -10.55
C LYS A 293 19.63 -19.69 -9.58
N PHE A 294 20.47 -18.96 -8.83
CA PHE A 294 20.06 -17.92 -7.90
C PHE A 294 19.38 -16.74 -8.61
N VAL A 295 19.93 -16.26 -9.73
CA VAL A 295 19.31 -15.23 -10.57
C VAL A 295 17.94 -15.71 -11.09
N ARG A 296 17.89 -16.96 -11.61
CA ARG A 296 16.61 -17.54 -12.08
C ARG A 296 15.57 -17.67 -10.97
N TYR A 297 16.00 -17.94 -9.75
CA TYR A 297 15.13 -18.03 -8.59
C TYR A 297 14.44 -16.67 -8.33
N ASN A 298 15.19 -15.58 -8.28
CA ASN A 298 14.64 -14.22 -8.09
C ASN A 298 13.73 -13.79 -9.27
N ILE A 299 14.09 -14.14 -10.53
CA ILE A 299 13.25 -13.89 -11.70
C ILE A 299 11.91 -14.62 -11.59
N ILE A 300 11.92 -15.88 -11.14
CA ILE A 300 10.71 -16.68 -10.97
C ILE A 300 9.78 -16.06 -9.92
N ASP A 301 10.30 -15.46 -8.86
CA ASP A 301 9.48 -14.86 -7.81
C ASP A 301 8.64 -13.69 -8.35
N VAL A 302 9.19 -12.80 -9.18
CA VAL A 302 8.38 -11.75 -9.82
C VAL A 302 7.39 -12.31 -10.83
N GLU A 303 7.74 -13.38 -11.57
CA GLU A 303 6.84 -14.05 -12.50
C GLU A 303 5.66 -14.73 -11.78
N LEU A 304 5.89 -15.34 -10.64
CA LEU A 304 4.82 -15.99 -9.86
C LEU A 304 3.78 -14.99 -9.41
N VAL A 305 4.21 -13.81 -8.94
CA VAL A 305 3.28 -12.74 -8.56
C VAL A 305 2.46 -12.27 -9.77
N ASP A 306 3.09 -12.07 -10.93
CA ASP A 306 2.38 -11.71 -12.16
C ASP A 306 1.35 -12.78 -12.58
N ARG A 307 1.71 -14.07 -12.53
CA ARG A 307 0.80 -15.18 -12.85
C ARG A 307 -0.35 -15.30 -11.87
N LEU A 308 -0.10 -15.04 -10.58
CA LEU A 308 -1.17 -14.94 -9.57
C LEU A 308 -2.13 -13.81 -9.93
N GLU A 309 -1.61 -12.63 -10.32
CA GLU A 309 -2.45 -11.51 -10.74
C GLU A 309 -3.22 -11.80 -12.02
N GLN A 310 -2.62 -12.46 -13.00
CA GLN A 310 -3.34 -12.87 -14.22
C GLN A 310 -4.55 -13.76 -13.91
N LYS A 311 -4.43 -14.65 -12.91
CA LYS A 311 -5.52 -15.53 -12.48
C LYS A 311 -6.53 -14.86 -11.57
N LEU A 312 -6.06 -14.13 -10.57
CA LEU A 312 -6.89 -13.68 -9.44
C LEU A 312 -7.43 -12.26 -9.61
N LYS A 313 -6.74 -11.40 -10.41
CA LYS A 313 -7.14 -10.02 -10.70
C LYS A 313 -7.32 -9.13 -9.47
N LEU A 314 -6.48 -9.33 -8.45
CA LEU A 314 -6.62 -8.64 -7.16
C LEU A 314 -6.16 -7.18 -7.22
N ILE A 315 -5.16 -6.87 -8.04
CA ILE A 315 -4.71 -5.48 -8.25
C ILE A 315 -5.76 -4.73 -9.07
N GLU A 316 -6.31 -5.35 -10.13
CA GLU A 316 -7.39 -4.76 -10.90
C GLU A 316 -8.60 -4.46 -10.00
N LEU A 317 -8.98 -5.40 -9.11
CA LEU A 317 -10.02 -5.23 -8.11
C LEU A 317 -9.72 -4.06 -7.17
N CYS A 318 -8.48 -3.99 -6.65
CA CYS A 318 -8.04 -2.92 -5.75
C CYS A 318 -8.16 -1.54 -6.41
N ILE A 319 -7.68 -1.39 -7.64
CA ILE A 319 -7.77 -0.13 -8.42
C ILE A 319 -9.23 0.26 -8.66
N MET A 320 -10.08 -0.69 -9.06
CA MET A 320 -11.50 -0.46 -9.27
C MET A 320 -12.19 0.01 -7.98
N MET A 321 -11.90 -0.63 -6.85
CA MET A 321 -12.46 -0.24 -5.54
C MET A 321 -12.00 1.16 -5.12
N ALA A 322 -10.73 1.50 -5.32
CA ALA A 322 -10.18 2.80 -4.99
C ALA A 322 -10.86 3.93 -5.79
N TYR A 323 -11.03 3.75 -7.09
CA TYR A 323 -11.71 4.74 -7.92
C TYR A 323 -13.20 4.87 -7.59
N ASN A 324 -13.90 3.77 -7.33
CA ASN A 324 -15.30 3.82 -6.91
C ASN A 324 -15.49 4.56 -5.57
N ALA A 325 -14.53 4.42 -4.66
CA ALA A 325 -14.54 5.12 -3.37
C ALA A 325 -13.91 6.53 -3.44
N LYS A 326 -13.20 6.88 -4.52
CA LYS A 326 -12.42 8.11 -4.69
C LYS A 326 -11.34 8.26 -3.64
N THR A 327 -10.46 7.24 -3.55
CA THR A 327 -9.33 7.14 -2.61
C THR A 327 -8.06 6.74 -3.34
N ASN A 328 -6.91 6.81 -2.67
CA ASN A 328 -5.69 6.16 -3.18
C ASN A 328 -5.83 4.63 -3.15
N TYR A 329 -5.07 3.93 -3.97
CA TYR A 329 -5.08 2.45 -4.03
C TYR A 329 -4.74 1.82 -2.69
N THR A 330 -3.78 2.38 -1.95
CA THR A 330 -3.38 1.90 -0.62
C THR A 330 -4.49 2.04 0.44
N ASP A 331 -5.45 2.95 0.28
CA ASP A 331 -6.55 3.12 1.24
C ASP A 331 -7.52 1.94 1.22
N VAL A 332 -7.54 1.14 0.15
CA VAL A 332 -8.37 -0.06 0.03
C VAL A 332 -8.09 -1.09 1.13
N PHE A 333 -6.86 -1.11 1.67
CA PHE A 333 -6.53 -1.99 2.79
C PHE A 333 -7.20 -1.56 4.11
N TYR A 334 -7.63 -0.31 4.24
CA TYR A 334 -8.18 0.27 5.46
C TYR A 334 -9.70 0.45 5.35
N GLN A 335 -10.45 -0.49 5.89
CA GLN A 335 -11.92 -0.54 5.80
C GLN A 335 -12.59 0.77 6.25
N VAL A 336 -12.11 1.36 7.35
CA VAL A 336 -12.65 2.62 7.88
C VAL A 336 -12.45 3.77 6.90
N ARG A 337 -11.25 3.88 6.31
CA ARG A 337 -10.96 4.93 5.31
C ARG A 337 -11.85 4.81 4.07
N MET A 338 -12.06 3.57 3.61
CA MET A 338 -12.97 3.31 2.48
C MET A 338 -14.39 3.76 2.78
N TRP A 339 -14.92 3.39 3.95
CA TRP A 339 -16.26 3.82 4.36
C TRP A 339 -16.35 5.32 4.60
N ASP A 340 -15.33 5.96 5.18
CA ASP A 340 -15.27 7.42 5.35
C ASP A 340 -15.40 8.12 3.98
N ALA A 341 -14.63 7.67 2.98
CA ALA A 341 -14.67 8.25 1.64
C ALA A 341 -16.02 8.01 0.93
N ILE A 342 -16.52 6.78 0.95
CA ILE A 342 -17.81 6.43 0.35
C ILE A 342 -18.94 7.25 0.99
N THR A 343 -18.98 7.31 2.31
CA THR A 343 -19.99 8.09 3.06
C THR A 343 -19.84 9.58 2.75
N TYR A 344 -18.62 10.10 2.71
CA TYR A 344 -18.36 11.50 2.34
C TYR A 344 -18.93 11.83 0.96
N ASN A 345 -18.63 11.03 -0.06
CA ASN A 345 -19.13 11.25 -1.41
C ASN A 345 -20.67 11.18 -1.46
N TYR A 346 -21.28 10.21 -0.79
CA TYR A 346 -22.72 10.07 -0.70
C TYR A 346 -23.40 11.28 -0.06
N LEU A 347 -22.85 11.81 1.04
CA LEU A 347 -23.39 12.99 1.73
C LEU A 347 -23.16 14.27 0.92
N ARG A 348 -21.99 14.41 0.30
CA ARG A 348 -21.62 15.55 -0.54
C ARG A 348 -22.61 15.74 -1.71
N GLU A 349 -22.95 14.66 -2.42
CA GLU A 349 -23.94 14.68 -3.52
C GLU A 349 -25.32 15.19 -3.07
N ARG A 350 -25.62 15.11 -1.78
CA ARG A 350 -26.88 15.54 -1.17
C ARG A 350 -26.79 16.87 -0.45
N ASN A 351 -25.67 17.57 -0.58
CA ASN A 351 -25.36 18.79 0.15
C ASN A 351 -25.48 18.64 1.68
N ILE A 352 -25.08 17.49 2.19
CA ILE A 352 -25.04 17.19 3.62
C ILE A 352 -23.59 17.27 4.08
N ALA A 353 -23.31 18.18 5.03
CA ALA A 353 -21.99 18.32 5.62
C ALA A 353 -21.68 17.15 6.57
N VAL A 354 -20.50 16.56 6.40
CA VAL A 354 -20.03 15.44 7.23
C VAL A 354 -19.88 15.91 8.69
N PRO A 355 -20.40 15.17 9.67
CA PRO A 355 -20.29 15.53 11.08
C PRO A 355 -18.82 15.45 11.54
N PRO A 356 -18.43 16.26 12.55
CA PRO A 356 -17.12 16.13 13.16
C PRO A 356 -16.94 14.75 13.79
N LYS A 357 -15.74 14.22 13.74
CA LYS A 357 -15.40 12.99 14.45
C LYS A 357 -15.48 13.23 15.96
N GLU A 358 -16.35 12.49 16.63
CA GLU A 358 -16.43 12.51 18.10
C GLU A 358 -15.34 11.57 18.65
N ILE A 359 -14.46 12.11 19.48
CA ILE A 359 -13.50 11.30 20.24
C ILE A 359 -14.29 10.70 21.41
N THR A 360 -14.80 9.49 21.24
CA THR A 360 -15.34 8.72 22.36
C THR A 360 -14.17 8.22 23.21
N ASN A 361 -14.07 8.67 24.44
CA ASN A 361 -13.21 8.02 25.42
C ASN A 361 -13.73 6.59 25.60
N LYS A 362 -12.92 5.61 25.23
CA LYS A 362 -13.21 4.19 25.42
C LYS A 362 -12.96 3.78 26.88
N ASP A 363 -13.45 4.54 27.84
CA ASP A 363 -13.34 4.18 29.28
C ASP A 363 -14.34 3.10 29.67
N GLU A 364 -15.39 2.87 28.87
CA GLU A 364 -16.32 1.77 29.04
C GLU A 364 -15.88 0.59 28.18
N LYS A 365 -15.28 -0.41 28.81
CA LYS A 365 -15.12 -1.73 28.16
C LYS A 365 -16.51 -2.35 28.01
N PHE A 366 -16.94 -2.58 26.77
CA PHE A 366 -18.10 -3.44 26.54
C PHE A 366 -17.84 -4.79 27.23
N PRO A 367 -18.77 -5.27 28.07
CA PRO A 367 -18.65 -6.61 28.61
C PRO A 367 -18.58 -7.58 27.44
N GLY A 368 -17.54 -8.37 27.38
CA GLY A 368 -17.41 -9.44 26.38
C GLY A 368 -18.55 -10.46 26.50
N ALA A 369 -18.61 -11.40 25.57
CA ALA A 369 -19.55 -12.49 25.67
C ALA A 369 -19.40 -13.21 27.01
N TYR A 370 -20.53 -13.62 27.60
CA TYR A 370 -20.52 -14.37 28.86
C TYR A 370 -19.67 -15.65 28.68
N VAL A 371 -18.62 -15.76 29.49
CA VAL A 371 -17.80 -16.97 29.59
C VAL A 371 -18.16 -17.65 30.89
N LYS A 372 -18.81 -18.82 30.80
CA LYS A 372 -19.07 -19.65 31.96
C LYS A 372 -17.75 -20.26 32.45
N GLU A 373 -17.44 -20.10 33.72
CA GLU A 373 -16.27 -20.74 34.29
C GLU A 373 -16.35 -22.29 34.17
N PRO A 374 -15.29 -22.92 33.66
CA PRO A 374 -15.28 -24.35 33.52
C PRO A 374 -15.28 -25.00 34.91
N LYS A 375 -16.09 -26.03 35.08
CA LYS A 375 -16.02 -26.90 36.27
C LYS A 375 -14.98 -27.96 35.98
N PRO A 376 -13.85 -28.03 36.70
CA PRO A 376 -12.88 -29.10 36.53
C PRO A 376 -13.51 -30.47 36.84
N GLY A 377 -13.32 -31.44 35.97
CA GLY A 377 -13.87 -32.77 36.11
C GLY A 377 -13.61 -33.66 34.91
N MET A 378 -13.85 -34.94 35.07
CA MET A 378 -13.86 -35.88 33.95
C MET A 378 -15.28 -36.01 33.43
N TYR A 379 -15.45 -35.82 32.14
CA TYR A 379 -16.77 -35.84 31.50
C TYR A 379 -16.77 -36.90 30.39
N ASP A 380 -17.80 -37.73 30.38
CA ASP A 380 -18.06 -38.65 29.28
C ASP A 380 -18.84 -37.92 28.19
N TRP A 381 -18.54 -38.19 26.93
CA TRP A 381 -19.28 -37.65 25.77
C TRP A 381 -19.25 -36.11 25.69
N VAL A 382 -18.08 -35.53 25.52
CA VAL A 382 -17.92 -34.07 25.32
C VAL A 382 -18.05 -33.72 23.84
N GLU A 383 -19.07 -32.95 23.49
CA GLU A 383 -19.19 -32.33 22.16
C GLU A 383 -18.54 -30.96 22.17
N ILE A 384 -17.55 -30.73 21.26
CA ILE A 384 -16.85 -29.46 21.12
C ILE A 384 -17.33 -28.78 19.84
N GLY A 385 -17.93 -27.59 19.98
CA GLY A 385 -18.40 -26.81 18.84
C GLY A 385 -18.58 -25.33 19.17
N ARG A 386 -18.60 -24.49 18.13
CA ARG A 386 -19.00 -23.09 18.27
C ARG A 386 -20.50 -22.97 17.97
N ALA A 387 -21.19 -22.06 18.64
CA ALA A 387 -22.63 -21.79 18.39
C ALA A 387 -22.90 -21.46 16.90
N SER A 388 -21.96 -20.76 16.24
CA SER A 388 -22.00 -20.48 14.80
C SER A 388 -21.88 -21.72 13.89
N CYS A 389 -21.49 -22.88 14.43
CA CYS A 389 -21.48 -24.14 13.67
C CYS A 389 -22.85 -24.83 13.67
N ARG A 390 -23.76 -24.46 14.60
CA ARG A 390 -25.10 -25.07 14.70
C ARG A 390 -26.12 -24.52 13.69
N GLU A 391 -25.90 -23.34 13.12
CA GLU A 391 -26.82 -22.74 12.16
C GLU A 391 -26.62 -23.21 10.70
N ARG A 392 -25.69 -24.12 10.45
CA ARG A 392 -25.42 -24.67 9.09
C ARG A 392 -25.89 -26.11 8.89
N VAL A 393 -26.84 -26.56 9.64
CA VAL A 393 -27.52 -27.86 9.39
C VAL A 393 -28.88 -27.64 8.78
#